data_957d62d33df35e034d40e2c569b0ea58
#
_entry.id   957d62d33df35e034d40e2c569b0ea58
#
_cell.length_a   1.000
_cell.length_b   1.000
_cell.length_c   1.000
_cell.angle_alpha   90.00
_cell.angle_beta   90.00
_cell.angle_gamma   90.00
#
_symmetry.space_group_name_H-M   'P 1'
#
loop_
_entity.id
_entity.type
_entity.pdbx_description
1 polymer ?
#
loop_
_entity_poly.entity_id
_entity_poly.type
_entity_poly.pdbx_seq_one_letter_code
_entity_poly.pdbx_strand_id
1 'polypeptide(L)'
;MSELAEMMQEAAEAVRIHTHLSADVGIVLGTGLGALAGEVAAETRGPVTQIPHMARATVQSHGTELIAGKLGGKPVFVMDGRLHCYEGHKLADVVFPVRLLKALGCNMVILSNASGGLNPEFDLGDIMVIDDHINLPGLAGVNPLVGPNDDELGPRFPDMSQPYDRGLIKKAQAAAKKQKLKLRQGVYVMVTGPNLETRAEYRMLRNLGADVVGMSTVPEVIAARHLGMKVAAFSIVTDMCMPDMLEEANIEKIIATAAKAEPKLTKLVGALVASI
;
A
#
# COMPACT_ATOMS: atom_id res chain seq x y z
N MET A 1 9.83 -2.55 -26.99
CA MET A 1 9.00 -2.22 -25.81
C MET A 1 8.00 -3.35 -25.64
N SER A 2 7.78 -3.85 -24.44
CA SER A 2 6.76 -4.88 -24.20
C SER A 2 5.36 -4.25 -24.18
N GLU A 3 4.32 -5.07 -24.36
CA GLU A 3 2.92 -4.64 -24.21
C GLU A 3 2.68 -3.93 -22.88
N LEU A 4 3.27 -4.44 -21.78
CA LEU A 4 3.18 -3.81 -20.47
C LEU A 4 3.82 -2.41 -20.43
N ALA A 5 4.98 -2.24 -21.06
CA ALA A 5 5.65 -0.93 -21.11
C ALA A 5 4.86 0.07 -21.96
N GLU A 6 4.23 -0.39 -23.05
CA GLU A 6 3.31 0.41 -23.86
C GLU A 6 2.08 0.86 -23.05
N MET A 7 1.42 -0.07 -22.35
CA MET A 7 0.30 0.24 -21.47
C MET A 7 0.67 1.28 -20.39
N MET A 8 1.84 1.13 -19.75
CA MET A 8 2.34 2.07 -18.75
C MET A 8 2.57 3.47 -19.35
N GLN A 9 3.11 3.54 -20.57
CA GLN A 9 3.35 4.80 -21.28
C GLN A 9 2.05 5.48 -21.66
N GLU A 10 1.10 4.78 -22.27
CA GLU A 10 -0.22 5.30 -22.65
C GLU A 10 -0.96 5.86 -21.43
N ALA A 11 -0.95 5.14 -20.30
CA ALA A 11 -1.56 5.60 -19.06
C ALA A 11 -0.88 6.88 -18.53
N ALA A 12 0.46 6.95 -18.55
CA ALA A 12 1.20 8.11 -18.11
C ALA A 12 0.98 9.33 -19.03
N GLU A 13 0.90 9.13 -20.33
CA GLU A 13 0.61 10.20 -21.30
C GLU A 13 -0.79 10.78 -21.08
N ALA A 14 -1.80 9.95 -20.84
CA ALA A 14 -3.15 10.40 -20.49
C ALA A 14 -3.16 11.28 -19.22
N VAL A 15 -2.37 10.94 -18.21
CA VAL A 15 -2.22 11.77 -17.00
C VAL A 15 -1.50 13.08 -17.31
N ARG A 16 -0.44 13.05 -18.12
CA ARG A 16 0.37 14.22 -18.48
C ARG A 16 -0.38 15.27 -19.31
N ILE A 17 -1.48 14.91 -19.95
CA ILE A 17 -2.39 15.88 -20.59
C ILE A 17 -2.98 16.85 -19.54
N HIS A 18 -3.17 16.40 -18.30
CA HIS A 18 -3.83 17.15 -17.25
C HIS A 18 -2.88 17.76 -16.22
N THR A 19 -1.62 17.32 -16.18
CA THR A 19 -0.62 17.85 -15.22
C THR A 19 0.79 17.72 -15.78
N HIS A 20 1.62 18.75 -15.51
CA HIS A 20 3.05 18.72 -15.77
C HIS A 20 3.88 18.46 -14.50
N LEU A 21 3.20 18.07 -13.41
CA LEU A 21 3.88 17.78 -12.15
C LEU A 21 4.92 16.67 -12.34
N SER A 22 6.12 16.90 -11.82
CA SER A 22 7.15 15.88 -11.65
C SER A 22 7.27 15.58 -10.17
N ALA A 23 7.13 14.32 -9.80
CA ALA A 23 7.17 13.88 -8.41
C ALA A 23 8.00 12.60 -8.29
N ASP A 24 8.87 12.56 -7.29
CA ASP A 24 9.66 11.37 -6.95
C ASP A 24 8.88 10.39 -6.05
N VAL A 25 7.80 10.88 -5.42
CA VAL A 25 6.99 10.13 -4.44
C VAL A 25 5.60 9.84 -5.00
N GLY A 26 5.28 8.55 -5.09
CA GLY A 26 3.93 8.04 -5.26
C GLY A 26 3.35 7.55 -3.92
N ILE A 27 2.06 7.68 -3.72
CA ILE A 27 1.35 7.19 -2.54
C ILE A 27 0.15 6.38 -2.98
N VAL A 28 -0.09 5.21 -2.38
CA VAL A 28 -1.30 4.42 -2.59
C VAL A 28 -2.02 4.26 -1.25
N LEU A 29 -3.23 4.76 -1.18
CA LEU A 29 -4.04 4.74 0.03
C LEU A 29 -4.85 3.45 0.14
N GLY A 30 -4.95 2.92 1.34
CA GLY A 30 -5.77 1.75 1.68
C GLY A 30 -7.14 2.13 2.22
N THR A 31 -7.91 1.11 2.59
CA THR A 31 -9.27 1.22 3.14
C THR A 31 -9.31 2.16 4.35
N GLY A 32 -10.21 3.14 4.33
CA GLY A 32 -10.42 4.07 5.44
C GLY A 32 -9.28 5.07 5.66
N LEU A 33 -8.40 5.27 4.68
CA LEU A 33 -7.22 6.15 4.76
C LEU A 33 -7.28 7.30 3.74
N GLY A 34 -8.49 7.73 3.38
CA GLY A 34 -8.74 8.79 2.40
C GLY A 34 -8.50 10.21 2.91
N ALA A 35 -8.39 10.44 4.24
CA ALA A 35 -8.15 11.77 4.78
C ALA A 35 -6.82 12.37 4.32
N LEU A 36 -5.80 11.55 4.06
CA LEU A 36 -4.54 12.02 3.48
C LEU A 36 -4.74 12.66 2.10
N ALA A 37 -5.67 12.14 1.29
CA ALA A 37 -6.02 12.73 0.00
C ALA A 37 -6.54 14.17 0.15
N GLY A 38 -7.19 14.50 1.27
CA GLY A 38 -7.65 15.84 1.63
C GLY A 38 -6.52 16.81 2.04
N GLU A 39 -5.39 16.30 2.53
CA GLU A 39 -4.23 17.10 2.94
C GLU A 39 -3.31 17.46 1.76
N VAL A 40 -3.52 16.85 0.60
CA VAL A 40 -2.74 17.17 -0.60
C VAL A 40 -3.22 18.51 -1.16
N ALA A 41 -2.31 19.48 -1.26
CA ALA A 41 -2.54 20.70 -2.02
C ALA A 41 -2.58 20.34 -3.52
N ALA A 42 -3.76 19.88 -3.97
CA ALA A 42 -3.94 19.33 -5.29
C ALA A 42 -3.84 20.42 -6.38
N GLU A 43 -3.03 20.17 -7.39
CA GLU A 43 -3.01 20.92 -8.65
C GLU A 43 -4.03 20.32 -9.64
N THR A 44 -4.17 19.00 -9.63
CA THR A 44 -5.10 18.26 -10.49
C THR A 44 -5.66 17.06 -9.72
N ARG A 45 -6.94 16.77 -9.96
CA ARG A 45 -7.62 15.53 -9.55
C ARG A 45 -8.41 14.98 -10.72
N GLY A 46 -8.40 13.68 -10.89
CA GLY A 46 -9.18 13.03 -11.92
C GLY A 46 -9.48 11.57 -11.60
N PRO A 47 -10.62 11.06 -12.08
CA PRO A 47 -11.01 9.67 -11.83
C PRO A 47 -10.06 8.71 -12.54
N VAL A 48 -9.59 7.67 -11.85
CA VAL A 48 -8.70 6.65 -12.41
C VAL A 48 -9.33 5.92 -13.60
N THR A 49 -10.65 5.89 -13.68
CA THR A 49 -11.40 5.26 -14.80
C THR A 49 -11.23 5.98 -16.14
N GLN A 50 -10.68 7.18 -16.16
CA GLN A 50 -10.33 7.91 -17.38
C GLN A 50 -8.89 7.65 -17.82
N ILE A 51 -8.12 6.94 -17.04
CA ILE A 51 -6.73 6.56 -17.35
C ILE A 51 -6.77 5.20 -18.05
N PRO A 52 -6.19 5.06 -19.24
CA PRO A 52 -6.13 3.77 -19.95
C PRO A 52 -5.55 2.68 -19.07
N HIS A 53 -6.04 1.46 -19.23
CA HIS A 53 -5.57 0.24 -18.54
C HIS A 53 -5.81 0.21 -17.02
N MET A 54 -6.39 1.25 -16.43
CA MET A 54 -6.76 1.24 -15.02
C MET A 54 -8.08 0.49 -14.79
N ALA A 55 -8.05 -0.54 -13.96
CA ALA A 55 -9.26 -1.23 -13.55
C ALA A 55 -10.05 -0.42 -12.50
N ARG A 56 -11.35 -0.67 -12.42
CA ARG A 56 -12.26 0.04 -11.52
C ARG A 56 -12.39 -0.72 -10.19
N ALA A 57 -12.18 -0.04 -9.08
CA ALA A 57 -12.48 -0.57 -7.76
C ALA A 57 -14.00 -0.82 -7.59
N THR A 58 -14.36 -1.90 -6.91
CA THR A 58 -15.75 -2.31 -6.66
C THR A 58 -16.15 -2.07 -5.20
N VAL A 59 -15.18 -1.89 -4.31
CA VAL A 59 -15.40 -1.64 -2.87
C VAL A 59 -15.70 -0.16 -2.65
N GLN A 60 -16.86 0.14 -2.04
CA GLN A 60 -17.35 1.52 -1.83
C GLN A 60 -16.44 2.40 -0.96
N SER A 61 -15.59 1.81 -0.11
CA SER A 61 -14.66 2.53 0.77
C SER A 61 -13.36 2.95 0.10
N HIS A 62 -13.17 2.63 -1.19
CA HIS A 62 -11.99 3.03 -1.95
C HIS A 62 -12.31 4.24 -2.80
N GLY A 63 -11.51 5.29 -2.66
CA GLY A 63 -11.47 6.39 -3.60
C GLY A 63 -11.11 5.90 -5.00
N THR A 64 -11.43 6.69 -6.00
CA THR A 64 -11.25 6.33 -7.41
C THR A 64 -10.53 7.44 -8.17
N GLU A 65 -9.69 8.20 -7.46
CA GLU A 65 -9.00 9.36 -8.04
C GLU A 65 -7.48 9.19 -8.04
N LEU A 66 -6.84 9.74 -9.07
CA LEU A 66 -5.44 10.12 -9.06
C LEU A 66 -5.34 11.62 -8.74
N ILE A 67 -4.53 11.95 -7.76
CA ILE A 67 -4.30 13.32 -7.31
C ILE A 67 -2.83 13.67 -7.59
N ALA A 68 -2.60 14.75 -8.33
CA ALA A 68 -1.29 15.35 -8.51
C ALA A 68 -1.24 16.65 -7.70
N GLY A 69 -0.23 16.81 -6.83
CA GLY A 69 -0.15 17.99 -5.98
C GLY A 69 1.02 17.98 -5.02
N LYS A 70 0.91 18.70 -3.91
CA LYS A 70 1.96 18.78 -2.88
C LYS A 70 1.48 18.27 -1.54
N LEU A 71 2.31 17.48 -0.89
CA LEU A 71 2.14 17.02 0.49
C LEU A 71 3.43 17.36 1.26
N GLY A 72 3.32 18.01 2.42
CA GLY A 72 4.49 18.44 3.18
C GLY A 72 5.45 19.34 2.40
N GLY A 73 4.93 20.09 1.42
CA GLY A 73 5.71 20.97 0.55
C GLY A 73 6.41 20.28 -0.64
N LYS A 74 6.32 18.97 -0.76
CA LYS A 74 6.92 18.16 -1.83
C LYS A 74 5.89 17.71 -2.86
N PRO A 75 6.23 17.65 -4.16
CA PRO A 75 5.35 17.12 -5.17
C PRO A 75 5.11 15.62 -4.96
N VAL A 76 3.86 15.18 -5.13
CA VAL A 76 3.43 13.79 -4.98
C VAL A 76 2.34 13.44 -6.00
N PHE A 77 2.29 12.16 -6.38
CA PHE A 77 1.11 11.54 -6.97
C PHE A 77 0.45 10.64 -5.93
N VAL A 78 -0.86 10.77 -5.74
CA VAL A 78 -1.61 9.98 -4.77
C VAL A 78 -2.72 9.22 -5.49
N MET A 79 -2.71 7.89 -5.37
CA MET A 79 -3.85 7.03 -5.69
C MET A 79 -4.75 6.99 -4.46
N ASP A 80 -5.92 7.62 -4.56
CA ASP A 80 -6.93 7.58 -3.52
C ASP A 80 -7.73 6.28 -3.63
N GLY A 81 -7.16 5.21 -3.09
CA GLY A 81 -7.70 3.86 -3.10
C GLY A 81 -6.81 2.84 -3.82
N ARG A 82 -7.22 1.58 -3.75
CA ARG A 82 -6.54 0.43 -4.36
C ARG A 82 -7.52 -0.65 -4.81
N LEU A 83 -6.98 -1.62 -5.56
CA LEU A 83 -7.69 -2.84 -5.98
C LEU A 83 -7.26 -4.03 -5.13
N HIS A 84 -8.15 -5.01 -4.97
CA HIS A 84 -7.85 -6.24 -4.23
C HIS A 84 -8.16 -7.50 -5.07
N CYS A 85 -7.42 -8.57 -4.76
CA CYS A 85 -7.66 -9.87 -5.41
C CYS A 85 -9.07 -10.41 -5.16
N TYR A 86 -9.62 -10.18 -3.96
CA TYR A 86 -10.97 -10.65 -3.61
C TYR A 86 -12.10 -9.95 -4.39
N GLU A 87 -11.81 -8.85 -5.06
CA GLU A 87 -12.74 -8.17 -5.98
C GLU A 87 -12.83 -8.88 -7.35
N GLY A 88 -12.02 -9.93 -7.58
CA GLY A 88 -11.94 -10.66 -8.85
C GLY A 88 -10.91 -10.08 -9.82
N HIS A 89 -10.14 -9.07 -9.42
CA HIS A 89 -9.09 -8.50 -10.25
C HIS A 89 -7.88 -9.43 -10.35
N LYS A 90 -7.26 -9.46 -11.54
CA LYS A 90 -5.96 -10.12 -11.72
C LYS A 90 -4.88 -9.31 -10.99
N LEU A 91 -3.83 -9.99 -10.52
CA LEU A 91 -2.71 -9.30 -9.88
C LEU A 91 -2.04 -8.25 -10.79
N ALA A 92 -2.07 -8.45 -12.10
CA ALA A 92 -1.59 -7.46 -13.07
C ALA A 92 -2.33 -6.12 -12.93
N ASP A 93 -3.66 -6.16 -12.73
CA ASP A 93 -4.52 -4.98 -12.55
C ASP A 93 -4.30 -4.36 -11.15
N VAL A 94 -4.17 -5.20 -10.12
CA VAL A 94 -3.93 -4.76 -8.73
C VAL A 94 -2.65 -3.94 -8.61
N VAL A 95 -1.59 -4.32 -9.34
CA VAL A 95 -0.29 -3.62 -9.27
C VAL A 95 -0.12 -2.53 -10.32
N PHE A 96 -1.05 -2.40 -11.27
CA PHE A 96 -0.95 -1.40 -12.33
C PHE A 96 -0.86 0.04 -11.81
N PRO A 97 -1.55 0.45 -10.73
CA PRO A 97 -1.36 1.76 -10.10
C PRO A 97 0.11 2.07 -9.75
N VAL A 98 0.84 1.11 -9.19
CA VAL A 98 2.27 1.28 -8.87
C VAL A 98 3.11 1.42 -10.15
N ARG A 99 2.78 0.66 -11.20
CA ARG A 99 3.41 0.76 -12.51
C ARG A 99 3.19 2.13 -13.16
N LEU A 100 1.97 2.66 -13.07
CA LEU A 100 1.66 4.01 -13.52
C LEU A 100 2.46 5.07 -12.75
N LEU A 101 2.55 4.97 -11.42
CA LEU A 101 3.38 5.89 -10.62
C LEU A 101 4.84 5.88 -11.07
N LYS A 102 5.40 4.69 -11.39
CA LYS A 102 6.74 4.59 -11.96
C LYS A 102 6.85 5.28 -13.33
N ALA A 103 5.90 5.07 -14.22
CA ALA A 103 5.87 5.71 -15.54
C ALA A 103 5.70 7.24 -15.46
N LEU A 104 5.05 7.75 -14.41
CA LEU A 104 4.98 9.19 -14.10
C LEU A 104 6.28 9.77 -13.53
N GLY A 105 7.28 8.92 -13.23
CA GLY A 105 8.60 9.31 -12.77
C GLY A 105 8.87 9.08 -11.28
N CYS A 106 7.94 8.47 -10.53
CA CYS A 106 8.17 8.18 -9.12
C CYS A 106 9.24 7.10 -8.95
N ASN A 107 10.21 7.36 -8.07
CA ASN A 107 11.25 6.40 -7.69
C ASN A 107 11.02 5.82 -6.30
N MET A 108 10.01 6.27 -5.60
CA MET A 108 9.57 5.69 -4.35
C MET A 108 8.05 5.63 -4.26
N VAL A 109 7.55 4.65 -3.51
CA VAL A 109 6.14 4.52 -3.21
C VAL A 109 5.91 4.35 -1.70
N ILE A 110 4.91 5.06 -1.20
CA ILE A 110 4.41 4.91 0.17
C ILE A 110 3.06 4.22 0.09
N LEU A 111 2.92 3.10 0.77
CA LEU A 111 1.72 2.29 0.81
C LEU A 111 1.09 2.36 2.19
N SER A 112 -0.23 2.34 2.27
CA SER A 112 -0.93 2.23 3.55
C SER A 112 -2.04 1.19 3.47
N ASN A 113 -2.35 0.54 4.60
CA ASN A 113 -3.42 -0.43 4.72
C ASN A 113 -4.02 -0.47 6.13
N ALA A 114 -5.16 -1.13 6.25
CA ALA A 114 -5.74 -1.61 7.49
C ALA A 114 -5.45 -3.11 7.65
N SER A 115 -5.25 -3.60 8.86
CA SER A 115 -4.90 -4.99 9.12
C SER A 115 -5.39 -5.47 10.49
N GLY A 116 -5.56 -6.79 10.60
CA GLY A 116 -5.78 -7.48 11.87
C GLY A 116 -4.47 -7.67 12.64
N GLY A 117 -4.48 -7.33 13.94
CA GLY A 117 -3.32 -7.49 14.83
C GLY A 117 -3.15 -8.93 15.28
N LEU A 118 -1.97 -9.49 15.05
CA LEU A 118 -1.56 -10.83 15.49
C LEU A 118 -0.61 -10.76 16.70
N ASN A 119 0.13 -9.68 16.85
CA ASN A 119 1.07 -9.49 17.94
C ASN A 119 0.32 -9.02 19.21
N PRO A 120 0.40 -9.76 20.33
CA PRO A 120 -0.31 -9.41 21.56
C PRO A 120 0.17 -8.12 22.24
N GLU A 121 1.32 -7.57 21.83
CA GLU A 121 1.84 -6.29 22.32
C GLU A 121 1.27 -5.09 21.57
N PHE A 122 0.49 -5.32 20.51
CA PHE A 122 -0.15 -4.26 19.73
C PHE A 122 -1.53 -3.96 20.27
N ASP A 123 -1.97 -2.73 20.04
CA ASP A 123 -3.27 -2.23 20.46
C ASP A 123 -4.08 -1.76 19.25
N LEU A 124 -5.42 -1.72 19.42
CA LEU A 124 -6.31 -1.14 18.39
C LEU A 124 -5.91 0.31 18.09
N GLY A 125 -5.78 0.63 16.81
CA GLY A 125 -5.36 1.93 16.33
C GLY A 125 -3.85 2.18 16.41
N ASP A 126 -3.03 1.18 16.77
CA ASP A 126 -1.59 1.27 16.62
C ASP A 126 -1.25 1.41 15.13
N ILE A 127 -0.24 2.22 14.86
CA ILE A 127 0.34 2.35 13.51
C ILE A 127 1.64 1.55 13.50
N MET A 128 1.79 0.68 12.51
CA MET A 128 2.99 -0.12 12.29
C MET A 128 3.66 0.30 10.99
N VAL A 129 4.97 0.56 11.01
CA VAL A 129 5.78 0.54 9.80
C VAL A 129 6.13 -0.90 9.48
N ILE A 130 5.85 -1.31 8.25
CA ILE A 130 6.16 -2.67 7.79
C ILE A 130 7.64 -2.72 7.42
N ASP A 131 8.38 -3.66 7.97
CA ASP A 131 9.82 -3.86 7.70
C ASP A 131 10.12 -5.15 6.94
N ASP A 132 9.17 -6.11 6.96
CA ASP A 132 9.21 -7.33 6.17
C ASP A 132 7.79 -7.88 5.94
N HIS A 133 7.66 -8.87 5.06
CA HIS A 133 6.37 -9.50 4.82
C HIS A 133 6.46 -11.01 4.55
N ILE A 134 5.34 -11.69 4.78
CA ILE A 134 5.09 -13.07 4.38
C ILE A 134 4.03 -13.06 3.26
N ASN A 135 4.40 -13.56 2.07
CA ASN A 135 3.53 -13.62 0.91
C ASN A 135 2.92 -15.03 0.77
N LEU A 136 1.86 -15.35 1.51
CA LEU A 136 1.24 -16.68 1.41
C LEU A 136 0.65 -16.96 0.02
N PRO A 137 -0.05 -16.03 -0.66
CA PRO A 137 -0.50 -16.26 -2.03
C PRO A 137 0.66 -16.55 -2.99
N GLY A 138 1.81 -15.88 -2.81
CA GLY A 138 3.00 -16.11 -3.62
C GLY A 138 3.57 -17.51 -3.47
N LEU A 139 3.53 -18.09 -2.28
CA LEU A 139 3.93 -19.48 -2.04
C LEU A 139 3.00 -20.48 -2.76
N ALA A 140 1.76 -20.08 -3.05
CA ALA A 140 0.79 -20.85 -3.83
C ALA A 140 0.84 -20.53 -5.34
N GLY A 141 1.84 -19.79 -5.81
CA GLY A 141 2.01 -19.43 -7.22
C GLY A 141 1.26 -18.18 -7.68
N VAL A 142 0.61 -17.46 -6.77
CA VAL A 142 -0.13 -16.22 -7.07
C VAL A 142 0.84 -15.03 -6.89
N ASN A 143 1.44 -14.57 -8.01
CA ASN A 143 2.46 -13.54 -7.98
C ASN A 143 2.28 -12.58 -9.18
N PRO A 144 2.41 -11.25 -9.02
CA PRO A 144 2.20 -10.28 -10.09
C PRO A 144 3.25 -10.34 -11.22
N LEU A 145 4.35 -11.06 -11.02
CA LEU A 145 5.43 -11.22 -11.99
C LEU A 145 5.40 -12.56 -12.73
N VAL A 146 4.34 -13.36 -12.57
CA VAL A 146 4.16 -14.61 -13.34
C VAL A 146 3.91 -14.26 -14.80
N GLY A 147 4.65 -14.91 -15.70
CA GLY A 147 4.59 -14.71 -17.15
C GLY A 147 5.94 -14.28 -17.74
N PRO A 148 5.97 -13.83 -19.00
CA PRO A 148 7.18 -13.27 -19.61
C PRO A 148 7.69 -12.05 -18.85
N ASN A 149 9.02 -11.95 -18.71
CA ASN A 149 9.65 -10.77 -18.13
C ASN A 149 9.93 -9.71 -19.20
N ASP A 150 9.91 -8.45 -18.80
CA ASP A 150 10.47 -7.33 -19.57
C ASP A 150 11.70 -6.82 -18.80
N ASP A 151 12.89 -7.11 -19.36
CA ASP A 151 14.18 -6.77 -18.72
C ASP A 151 14.42 -5.25 -18.68
N GLU A 152 13.73 -4.45 -19.49
CA GLU A 152 13.77 -2.99 -19.43
C GLU A 152 13.00 -2.46 -18.20
N LEU A 153 11.99 -3.18 -17.73
CA LEU A 153 11.22 -2.81 -16.53
C LEU A 153 11.89 -3.31 -15.25
N GLY A 154 12.57 -4.45 -15.31
CA GLY A 154 13.27 -4.99 -14.14
C GLY A 154 13.74 -6.44 -14.33
N PRO A 155 14.53 -6.95 -13.35
CA PRO A 155 15.10 -8.28 -13.44
C PRO A 155 14.04 -9.37 -13.32
N ARG A 156 14.25 -10.51 -14.00
CA ARG A 156 13.35 -11.69 -13.90
C ARG A 156 13.11 -12.14 -12.45
N PHE A 157 14.14 -12.04 -11.61
CA PHE A 157 14.12 -12.42 -10.20
C PHE A 157 14.55 -11.23 -9.35
N PRO A 158 13.60 -10.33 -8.98
CA PRO A 158 13.92 -9.19 -8.14
C PRO A 158 14.37 -9.63 -6.74
N ASP A 159 15.39 -8.97 -6.23
CA ASP A 159 15.86 -9.19 -4.86
C ASP A 159 14.83 -8.64 -3.85
N MET A 160 14.40 -9.52 -2.94
CA MET A 160 13.46 -9.23 -1.86
C MET A 160 14.13 -9.33 -0.47
N SER A 161 15.45 -9.31 -0.37
CA SER A 161 16.18 -9.32 0.92
C SER A 161 15.94 -8.05 1.74
N GLN A 162 15.55 -6.95 1.09
CA GLN A 162 15.16 -5.70 1.71
C GLN A 162 13.98 -5.09 0.92
N PRO A 163 12.75 -5.63 1.08
CA PRO A 163 11.61 -5.18 0.30
C PRO A 163 11.20 -3.76 0.65
N TYR A 164 11.42 -3.34 1.90
CA TYR A 164 11.14 -2.00 2.41
C TYR A 164 12.46 -1.24 2.65
N ASP A 165 12.51 0.03 2.24
CA ASP A 165 13.72 0.85 2.32
C ASP A 165 14.03 1.24 3.77
N ARG A 166 15.19 0.79 4.27
CA ARG A 166 15.62 1.06 5.65
C ARG A 166 15.82 2.55 5.94
N GLY A 167 16.17 3.34 4.92
CA GLY A 167 16.31 4.79 5.04
C GLY A 167 14.96 5.46 5.27
N LEU A 168 13.93 5.05 4.52
CA LEU A 168 12.56 5.53 4.70
C LEU A 168 11.99 5.10 6.06
N ILE A 169 12.24 3.86 6.50
CA ILE A 169 11.83 3.38 7.84
C ILE A 169 12.46 4.25 8.93
N LYS A 170 13.77 4.51 8.88
CA LYS A 170 14.46 5.38 9.86
C LYS A 170 13.90 6.81 9.86
N LYS A 171 13.59 7.37 8.70
CA LYS A 171 12.95 8.69 8.58
C LYS A 171 11.55 8.68 9.20
N ALA A 172 10.74 7.64 8.95
CA ALA A 172 9.43 7.47 9.55
C ALA A 172 9.50 7.37 11.09
N GLN A 173 10.43 6.57 11.62
CA GLN A 173 10.68 6.47 13.07
C GLN A 173 11.08 7.81 13.69
N ALA A 174 11.95 8.58 13.01
CA ALA A 174 12.35 9.91 13.46
C ALA A 174 11.15 10.90 13.45
N ALA A 175 10.31 10.85 12.41
CA ALA A 175 9.08 11.65 12.32
C ALA A 175 8.08 11.29 13.43
N ALA A 176 7.86 10.00 13.68
CA ALA A 176 7.01 9.49 14.75
C ALA A 176 7.50 9.97 16.14
N LYS A 177 8.81 9.87 16.39
CA LYS A 177 9.41 10.35 17.64
C LYS A 177 9.17 11.84 17.88
N LYS A 178 9.34 12.67 16.84
CA LYS A 178 9.05 14.12 16.92
C LYS A 178 7.58 14.41 17.25
N GLN A 179 6.67 13.57 16.73
CA GLN A 179 5.22 13.67 16.97
C GLN A 179 4.76 12.99 18.27
N LYS A 180 5.67 12.39 19.04
CA LYS A 180 5.35 11.56 20.23
C LYS A 180 4.39 10.41 19.89
N LEU A 181 4.44 9.91 18.64
CA LEU A 181 3.64 8.80 18.16
C LEU A 181 4.38 7.48 18.46
N LYS A 182 3.68 6.54 19.11
CA LYS A 182 4.14 5.16 19.24
C LYS A 182 4.02 4.48 17.88
N LEU A 183 5.13 4.38 17.15
CA LEU A 183 5.19 3.68 15.86
C LEU A 183 5.69 2.26 16.12
N ARG A 184 4.85 1.27 15.80
CA ARG A 184 5.24 -0.14 15.81
C ARG A 184 6.08 -0.44 14.58
N GLN A 185 6.80 -1.55 14.62
CA GLN A 185 7.54 -2.09 13.47
C GLN A 185 7.36 -3.60 13.48
N GLY A 186 7.18 -4.21 12.30
CA GLY A 186 6.97 -5.64 12.26
C GLY A 186 6.64 -6.20 10.88
N VAL A 187 6.27 -7.46 10.89
CA VAL A 187 6.04 -8.30 9.71
C VAL A 187 4.56 -8.32 9.35
N TYR A 188 4.27 -8.01 8.09
CA TYR A 188 2.92 -8.10 7.52
C TYR A 188 2.75 -9.43 6.78
N VAL A 189 1.72 -10.21 7.10
CA VAL A 189 1.36 -11.38 6.28
C VAL A 189 0.20 -11.06 5.36
N MET A 190 0.35 -11.41 4.08
CA MET A 190 -0.72 -11.30 3.11
C MET A 190 -1.46 -12.62 2.97
N VAL A 191 -2.79 -12.55 2.98
CA VAL A 191 -3.74 -13.58 2.56
C VAL A 191 -4.61 -13.04 1.42
N THR A 192 -5.34 -13.89 0.71
CA THR A 192 -6.19 -13.46 -0.41
C THR A 192 -7.56 -12.94 0.02
N GLY A 193 -8.13 -13.45 1.11
CA GLY A 193 -9.53 -13.23 1.43
C GLY A 193 -10.48 -13.92 0.43
N PRO A 194 -11.76 -13.53 0.35
CA PRO A 194 -12.46 -12.47 1.12
C PRO A 194 -12.88 -12.87 2.54
N ASN A 195 -12.90 -14.17 2.88
CA ASN A 195 -13.20 -14.58 4.25
C ASN A 195 -12.07 -14.16 5.21
N LEU A 196 -12.44 -13.85 6.42
CA LEU A 196 -11.51 -13.68 7.53
C LEU A 196 -11.03 -15.04 8.03
N GLU A 197 -9.91 -15.05 8.73
CA GLU A 197 -9.20 -16.26 9.12
C GLU A 197 -9.88 -16.95 10.31
N THR A 198 -9.78 -18.26 10.32
CA THR A 198 -10.17 -19.08 11.48
C THR A 198 -9.18 -18.93 12.64
N ARG A 199 -9.59 -19.36 13.85
CA ARG A 199 -8.68 -19.40 15.02
C ARG A 199 -7.41 -20.19 14.77
N ALA A 200 -7.49 -21.28 13.98
CA ALA A 200 -6.34 -22.10 13.64
C ALA A 200 -5.39 -21.39 12.68
N GLU A 201 -5.93 -20.65 11.70
CA GLU A 201 -5.15 -19.84 10.76
C GLU A 201 -4.47 -18.68 11.48
N TYR A 202 -5.12 -17.97 12.39
CA TYR A 202 -4.46 -16.93 13.19
C TYR A 202 -3.30 -17.48 14.03
N ARG A 203 -3.46 -18.67 14.66
CA ARG A 203 -2.33 -19.33 15.35
C ARG A 203 -1.20 -19.67 14.39
N MET A 204 -1.51 -20.18 13.21
CA MET A 204 -0.52 -20.49 12.17
C MET A 204 0.23 -19.21 11.76
N LEU A 205 -0.48 -18.14 11.43
CA LEU A 205 0.13 -16.87 11.00
C LEU A 205 1.06 -16.28 12.06
N ARG A 206 0.65 -16.30 13.33
CA ARG A 206 1.52 -15.90 14.45
C ARG A 206 2.76 -16.76 14.58
N ASN A 207 2.61 -18.08 14.47
CA ASN A 207 3.74 -19.02 14.54
C ASN A 207 4.73 -18.85 13.37
N LEU A 208 4.26 -18.34 12.22
CA LEU A 208 5.13 -17.95 11.10
C LEU A 208 5.90 -16.65 11.38
N GLY A 209 5.60 -15.93 12.46
CA GLY A 209 6.28 -14.70 12.84
C GLY A 209 5.62 -13.42 12.33
N ALA A 210 4.35 -13.48 11.90
CA ALA A 210 3.63 -12.29 11.49
C ALA A 210 3.10 -11.48 12.68
N ASP A 211 3.18 -10.15 12.58
CA ASP A 211 2.66 -9.20 13.55
C ASP A 211 1.26 -8.70 13.18
N VAL A 212 0.95 -8.61 11.90
CA VAL A 212 -0.37 -8.23 11.38
C VAL A 212 -0.72 -9.03 10.13
N VAL A 213 -2.03 -9.14 9.84
CA VAL A 213 -2.56 -9.83 8.65
C VAL A 213 -3.45 -8.90 7.84
N GLY A 214 -3.38 -9.01 6.50
CA GLY A 214 -4.28 -8.29 5.59
C GLY A 214 -4.28 -8.86 4.18
N MET A 215 -5.04 -8.22 3.29
CA MET A 215 -5.37 -8.76 1.96
C MET A 215 -4.83 -7.91 0.80
N SER A 216 -3.74 -7.14 1.03
CA SER A 216 -3.22 -6.16 0.06
C SER A 216 -1.70 -6.00 0.16
N THR A 217 -1.18 -4.90 -0.41
CA THR A 217 0.17 -4.35 -0.18
C THR A 217 1.33 -5.17 -0.76
N VAL A 218 1.41 -6.48 -0.47
CA VAL A 218 2.56 -7.31 -0.88
C VAL A 218 2.73 -7.37 -2.40
N PRO A 219 1.69 -7.56 -3.23
CA PRO A 219 1.84 -7.51 -4.69
C PRO A 219 2.38 -6.18 -5.19
N GLU A 220 1.94 -5.07 -4.60
CA GLU A 220 2.39 -3.71 -4.92
C GLU A 220 3.86 -3.51 -4.55
N VAL A 221 4.29 -4.04 -3.40
CA VAL A 221 5.71 -4.04 -3.00
C VAL A 221 6.56 -4.84 -3.99
N ILE A 222 6.10 -6.03 -4.40
CA ILE A 222 6.82 -6.87 -5.38
C ILE A 222 6.96 -6.11 -6.72
N ALA A 223 5.89 -5.50 -7.22
CA ALA A 223 5.92 -4.72 -8.45
C ALA A 223 6.83 -3.48 -8.32
N ALA A 224 6.77 -2.75 -7.21
CA ALA A 224 7.62 -1.61 -6.94
C ALA A 224 9.11 -2.02 -6.91
N ARG A 225 9.44 -3.11 -6.23
CA ARG A 225 10.82 -3.62 -6.17
C ARG A 225 11.33 -4.10 -7.52
N HIS A 226 10.49 -4.77 -8.31
CA HIS A 226 10.80 -5.14 -9.69
C HIS A 226 11.16 -3.90 -10.53
N LEU A 227 10.44 -2.81 -10.37
CA LEU A 227 10.65 -1.52 -11.07
C LEU A 227 11.78 -0.66 -10.45
N GLY A 228 12.54 -1.18 -9.48
CA GLY A 228 13.63 -0.45 -8.82
C GLY A 228 13.19 0.69 -7.90
N MET A 229 11.91 0.74 -7.49
CA MET A 229 11.41 1.76 -6.58
C MET A 229 11.77 1.44 -5.13
N LYS A 230 11.99 2.50 -4.32
CA LYS A 230 12.03 2.41 -2.86
C LYS A 230 10.63 2.30 -2.31
N VAL A 231 10.44 1.50 -1.25
CA VAL A 231 9.12 1.28 -0.65
C VAL A 231 9.15 1.60 0.83
N ALA A 232 8.14 2.33 1.30
CA ALA A 232 7.73 2.39 2.70
C ALA A 232 6.25 1.96 2.79
N ALA A 233 5.90 1.19 3.81
CA ALA A 233 4.52 0.78 3.99
C ALA A 233 4.12 0.89 5.46
N PHE A 234 2.85 1.27 5.67
CA PHE A 234 2.27 1.47 6.99
C PHE A 234 0.96 0.71 7.10
N SER A 235 0.74 0.13 8.28
CA SER A 235 -0.48 -0.59 8.62
C SER A 235 -1.14 0.03 9.85
N ILE A 236 -2.47 0.17 9.83
CA ILE A 236 -3.26 0.48 11.02
C ILE A 236 -3.85 -0.82 11.53
N VAL A 237 -3.63 -1.13 12.82
CA VAL A 237 -4.24 -2.27 13.49
C VAL A 237 -5.70 -1.93 13.79
N THR A 238 -6.63 -2.57 13.08
CA THR A 238 -8.06 -2.25 13.15
C THR A 238 -8.87 -3.17 14.06
N ASP A 239 -8.38 -4.38 14.27
CA ASP A 239 -8.96 -5.41 15.12
C ASP A 239 -7.85 -6.30 15.67
N MET A 240 -8.10 -6.98 16.80
CA MET A 240 -7.14 -7.89 17.41
C MET A 240 -7.56 -9.33 17.13
N CYS A 241 -6.76 -10.01 16.32
CA CYS A 241 -7.01 -11.38 15.86
C CYS A 241 -6.40 -12.41 16.81
N MET A 242 -6.76 -12.31 18.10
CA MET A 242 -6.25 -13.22 19.15
C MET A 242 -7.05 -14.52 19.11
N PRO A 243 -6.42 -15.67 18.81
CA PRO A 243 -7.15 -16.94 18.61
C PRO A 243 -8.04 -17.35 19.78
N ASP A 244 -7.60 -17.10 21.00
CA ASP A 244 -8.30 -17.53 22.22
C ASP A 244 -9.38 -16.54 22.68
N MET A 245 -9.39 -15.31 22.13
CA MET A 245 -10.36 -14.24 22.44
C MET A 245 -11.06 -13.74 21.16
N LEU A 246 -11.09 -14.56 20.11
CA LEU A 246 -11.65 -14.15 18.82
C LEU A 246 -13.16 -13.99 18.92
N GLU A 247 -13.64 -12.78 18.65
CA GLU A 247 -15.05 -12.42 18.51
C GLU A 247 -15.48 -12.41 17.05
N GLU A 248 -16.78 -12.35 16.79
CA GLU A 248 -17.32 -12.14 15.44
C GLU A 248 -16.85 -10.76 14.91
N ALA A 249 -16.34 -10.76 13.69
CA ALA A 249 -15.82 -9.54 13.10
C ALA A 249 -16.94 -8.53 12.83
N ASN A 250 -16.69 -7.28 13.21
CA ASN A 250 -17.59 -6.16 12.95
C ASN A 250 -16.90 -5.16 12.01
N ILE A 251 -17.31 -5.17 10.74
CA ILE A 251 -16.72 -4.32 9.69
C ILE A 251 -16.87 -2.83 10.01
N GLU A 252 -17.98 -2.39 10.61
CA GLU A 252 -18.19 -1.00 10.99
C GLU A 252 -17.18 -0.56 12.07
N LYS A 253 -16.90 -1.41 13.05
CA LYS A 253 -15.87 -1.15 14.07
C LYS A 253 -14.47 -1.10 13.46
N ILE A 254 -14.15 -1.98 12.52
CA ILE A 254 -12.89 -2.00 11.78
C ILE A 254 -12.69 -0.66 11.06
N ILE A 255 -13.68 -0.23 10.28
CA ILE A 255 -13.65 1.05 9.56
C ILE A 255 -13.54 2.24 10.53
N ALA A 256 -14.29 2.24 11.62
CA ALA A 256 -14.25 3.30 12.62
C ALA A 256 -12.88 3.38 13.33
N THR A 257 -12.24 2.24 13.60
CA THR A 257 -10.89 2.18 14.18
C THR A 257 -9.86 2.75 13.22
N ALA A 258 -9.93 2.38 11.93
CA ALA A 258 -9.07 2.94 10.88
C ALA A 258 -9.22 4.47 10.83
N ALA A 259 -10.45 4.97 10.71
CA ALA A 259 -10.76 6.41 10.62
C ALA A 259 -10.27 7.20 11.86
N LYS A 260 -10.33 6.60 13.06
CA LYS A 260 -9.82 7.23 14.29
C LYS A 260 -8.29 7.32 14.33
N ALA A 261 -7.59 6.36 13.76
CA ALA A 261 -6.12 6.32 13.72
C ALA A 261 -5.54 7.11 12.53
N GLU A 262 -6.30 7.25 11.46
CA GLU A 262 -5.91 7.87 10.19
C GLU A 262 -5.26 9.25 10.34
N PRO A 263 -5.76 10.21 11.15
CA PRO A 263 -5.12 11.52 11.29
C PRO A 263 -3.68 11.46 11.80
N LYS A 264 -3.35 10.44 12.60
CA LYS A 264 -1.97 10.22 13.07
C LYS A 264 -1.08 9.71 11.95
N LEU A 265 -1.58 8.77 11.13
CA LEU A 265 -0.86 8.26 9.97
C LEU A 265 -0.66 9.35 8.92
N THR A 266 -1.68 10.15 8.63
CA THR A 266 -1.62 11.29 7.71
C THR A 266 -0.51 12.27 8.11
N LYS A 267 -0.43 12.64 9.38
CA LYS A 267 0.64 13.51 9.90
C LYS A 267 2.02 12.85 9.78
N LEU A 268 2.11 11.54 10.06
CA LEU A 268 3.35 10.78 9.94
C LEU A 268 3.84 10.75 8.49
N VAL A 269 2.95 10.40 7.55
CA VAL A 269 3.30 10.33 6.12
C VAL A 269 3.64 11.72 5.58
N GLY A 270 2.89 12.76 5.93
CA GLY A 270 3.22 14.15 5.55
C GLY A 270 4.60 14.57 6.04
N ALA A 271 4.97 14.24 7.29
CA ALA A 271 6.30 14.52 7.83
C ALA A 271 7.40 13.66 7.18
N LEU A 272 7.11 12.41 6.83
CA LEU A 272 8.03 11.55 6.08
C LEU A 272 8.30 12.17 4.71
N VAL A 273 7.26 12.53 3.95
CA VAL A 273 7.38 13.16 2.62
C VAL A 273 8.17 14.47 2.71
N ALA A 274 7.89 15.31 3.71
CA ALA A 274 8.65 16.56 3.91
C ALA A 274 10.15 16.34 4.19
N SER A 275 10.54 15.14 4.67
CA SER A 275 11.93 14.78 5.00
C SER A 275 12.71 14.16 3.85
N ILE A 276 12.03 13.84 2.75
CA ILE A 276 12.61 13.28 1.54
C ILE A 276 13.01 14.40 0.59
#